data_7ca2b4332447788516fb9fad2fab86cc
#
_entry.id   7ca2b4332447788516fb9fad2fab86cc
#
_cell.length_a   1.000
_cell.length_b   1.000
_cell.length_c   1.000
_cell.angle_alpha   90.00
_cell.angle_beta   90.00
_cell.angle_gamma   90.00
#
_symmetry.space_group_name_H-M   'P 1'
#
loop_
_entity.id
_entity.type
_entity.pdbx_description
1 polymer ?
#
loop_
_entity_poly.entity_id
_entity_poly.type
_entity_poly.pdbx_seq_one_letter_code
_entity_poly.pdbx_strand_id
1 'polypeptide(L)'
;MNKFKVILRRFWKLILGGIIVFTAVILLSNYWVEQSAKEKTFSTIESIPYNPTGLVLGTSKKVRGGNINLYFKYRMEAAVELFNAGKIKFIIVSGDNSIMEYNETRDMKKALVEMGIPEDKIVEDFAGFSTLDSVLRAKEVFGQDSITVISQEFHNKRAVFIAKNHDIYALGFNAQNVPQRYGTVTITREYFARVKAILDVYVLGSMPKFYKDKEAFPNEE
;
A
#
# COMPACT_ATOMS: atom_id res chain seq x y z
N MET A 1 24.98 -44.84 23.61
CA MET A 1 24.01 -43.93 22.98
C MET A 1 24.41 -43.78 21.51
N ASN A 2 23.54 -44.13 20.57
CA ASN A 2 23.86 -44.26 19.14
C ASN A 2 24.20 -42.88 18.55
N LYS A 3 25.41 -42.71 17.98
CA LYS A 3 25.90 -41.43 17.35
C LYS A 3 24.85 -40.83 16.43
N PHE A 4 24.09 -41.65 15.72
CA PHE A 4 23.00 -41.23 14.86
C PHE A 4 21.88 -40.48 15.61
N LYS A 5 21.46 -40.95 16.80
CA LYS A 5 20.43 -40.26 17.62
C LYS A 5 20.92 -38.89 18.12
N VAL A 6 22.21 -38.74 18.38
CA VAL A 6 22.79 -37.44 18.79
C VAL A 6 22.80 -36.44 17.65
N ILE A 7 23.19 -36.91 16.46
CA ILE A 7 23.19 -36.07 15.23
C ILE A 7 21.76 -35.63 14.90
N LEU A 8 20.81 -36.55 14.92
CA LEU A 8 19.41 -36.26 14.64
C LEU A 8 18.82 -35.25 15.64
N ARG A 9 19.14 -35.38 16.95
CA ARG A 9 18.73 -34.38 17.96
C ARG A 9 19.31 -32.99 17.72
N ARG A 10 20.58 -32.88 17.30
CA ARG A 10 21.20 -31.61 16.98
C ARG A 10 20.54 -30.98 15.76
N PHE A 11 20.27 -31.75 14.72
CA PHE A 11 19.58 -31.31 13.51
C PHE A 11 18.19 -30.76 13.82
N TRP A 12 17.38 -31.47 14.61
CA TRP A 12 16.07 -30.97 15.02
C TRP A 12 16.12 -29.71 15.89
N LYS A 13 17.15 -29.55 16.73
CA LYS A 13 17.34 -28.31 17.49
C LYS A 13 17.66 -27.14 16.59
N LEU A 14 18.47 -27.33 15.55
CA LEU A 14 18.79 -26.29 14.55
C LEU A 14 17.55 -25.89 13.76
N ILE A 15 16.75 -26.86 13.30
CA ILE A 15 15.48 -26.58 12.61
C ILE A 15 14.53 -25.80 13.52
N LEU A 16 14.34 -26.27 14.76
CA LEU A 16 13.48 -25.58 15.71
C LEU A 16 13.98 -24.16 15.99
N GLY A 17 15.27 -23.97 16.17
CA GLY A 17 15.89 -22.66 16.31
C GLY A 17 15.64 -21.76 15.09
N GLY A 18 15.80 -22.31 13.88
CA GLY A 18 15.49 -21.59 12.63
C GLY A 18 14.02 -21.17 12.53
N ILE A 19 13.10 -22.06 12.91
CA ILE A 19 11.65 -21.74 12.90
C ILE A 19 11.34 -20.63 13.91
N ILE A 20 11.93 -20.70 15.11
CA ILE A 20 11.73 -19.66 16.15
C ILE A 20 12.22 -18.31 15.66
N VAL A 21 13.43 -18.24 15.08
CA VAL A 21 14.02 -17.00 14.55
C VAL A 21 13.15 -16.47 13.42
N PHE A 22 12.76 -17.30 12.46
CA PHE A 22 11.90 -16.92 11.34
C PHE A 22 10.56 -16.34 11.82
N THR A 23 9.91 -17.02 12.77
CA THR A 23 8.66 -16.54 13.36
C THR A 23 8.86 -15.20 14.09
N ALA A 24 9.94 -15.08 14.87
CA ALA A 24 10.27 -13.83 15.56
C ALA A 24 10.48 -12.67 14.58
N VAL A 25 11.19 -12.88 13.47
CA VAL A 25 11.38 -11.87 12.42
C VAL A 25 10.03 -11.41 11.87
N ILE A 26 9.13 -12.34 11.53
CA ILE A 26 7.79 -11.98 11.04
C ILE A 26 7.03 -11.14 12.08
N LEU A 27 6.97 -11.61 13.33
CA LEU A 27 6.20 -10.94 14.38
C LEU A 27 6.77 -9.54 14.71
N LEU A 28 8.08 -9.43 14.86
CA LEU A 28 8.76 -8.16 15.14
C LEU A 28 8.61 -7.16 14.00
N SER A 29 8.73 -7.62 12.75
CA SER A 29 8.51 -6.79 11.55
C SER A 29 7.08 -6.24 11.52
N ASN A 30 6.09 -7.10 11.79
CA ASN A 30 4.70 -6.70 11.82
C ASN A 30 4.42 -5.70 12.95
N TYR A 31 4.94 -5.95 14.14
CA TYR A 31 4.82 -5.04 15.27
C TYR A 31 5.44 -3.67 14.96
N TRP A 32 6.63 -3.64 14.36
CA TRP A 32 7.31 -2.39 14.02
C TRP A 32 6.53 -1.54 13.02
N VAL A 33 6.06 -2.15 11.92
CA VAL A 33 5.23 -1.46 10.93
C VAL A 33 3.95 -0.93 11.56
N GLU A 34 3.29 -1.72 12.41
CA GLU A 34 2.08 -1.34 13.15
C GLU A 34 2.31 -0.11 14.03
N GLN A 35 3.35 -0.12 14.85
CA GLN A 35 3.68 0.99 15.75
C GLN A 35 4.09 2.27 14.99
N SER A 36 4.78 2.12 13.86
CA SER A 36 5.22 3.26 13.04
C SER A 36 4.06 4.06 12.44
N ALA A 37 2.91 3.42 12.22
CA ALA A 37 1.76 4.02 11.57
C ALA A 37 0.57 4.29 12.52
N LYS A 38 0.68 3.97 13.81
CA LYS A 38 -0.44 3.96 14.78
C LYS A 38 -1.22 5.27 14.83
N GLU A 39 -0.51 6.42 14.82
CA GLU A 39 -1.12 7.76 14.93
C GLU A 39 -1.27 8.46 13.57
N LYS A 40 -1.03 7.74 12.48
CA LYS A 40 -1.03 8.26 11.12
C LYS A 40 -2.11 7.63 10.23
N THR A 41 -2.95 6.76 10.79
CA THR A 41 -4.06 6.14 10.05
C THR A 41 -5.40 6.51 10.67
N PHE A 42 -6.34 6.88 9.82
CA PHE A 42 -7.64 7.45 10.18
C PHE A 42 -8.75 6.68 9.50
N SER A 43 -9.91 6.58 10.14
CA SER A 43 -11.08 5.85 9.63
C SER A 43 -12.32 6.74 9.49
N THR A 44 -12.22 8.01 9.86
CA THR A 44 -13.33 8.97 9.72
C THR A 44 -12.83 10.29 9.13
N ILE A 45 -13.69 10.95 8.38
CA ILE A 45 -13.40 12.22 7.72
C ILE A 45 -13.07 13.33 8.72
N GLU A 46 -13.74 13.33 9.86
CA GLU A 46 -13.56 14.36 10.91
C GLU A 46 -12.17 14.28 11.52
N SER A 47 -11.64 13.07 11.67
CA SER A 47 -10.37 12.83 12.36
C SER A 47 -9.15 13.06 11.47
N ILE A 48 -9.27 12.93 10.12
CA ILE A 48 -8.13 13.07 9.23
C ILE A 48 -7.83 14.54 8.92
N PRO A 49 -6.57 15.01 9.10
CA PRO A 49 -6.17 16.34 8.66
C PRO A 49 -6.26 16.49 7.14
N TYR A 50 -6.36 17.74 6.67
CA TYR A 50 -6.22 18.07 5.26
C TYR A 50 -4.81 17.73 4.74
N ASN A 51 -4.76 17.18 3.55
CA ASN A 51 -3.52 16.93 2.80
C ASN A 51 -3.86 16.98 1.31
N PRO A 52 -3.23 17.85 0.49
CA PRO A 52 -3.70 18.15 -0.84
C PRO A 52 -3.78 16.95 -1.78
N THR A 53 -2.92 15.94 -1.60
CA THR A 53 -2.81 14.82 -2.54
C THR A 53 -3.22 13.49 -1.91
N GLY A 54 -4.26 12.87 -2.46
CA GLY A 54 -4.64 11.50 -2.18
C GLY A 54 -3.89 10.53 -3.09
N LEU A 55 -3.30 9.48 -2.53
CA LEU A 55 -2.67 8.37 -3.26
C LEU A 55 -3.53 7.10 -3.10
N VAL A 56 -4.27 6.74 -4.15
CA VAL A 56 -5.06 5.51 -4.17
C VAL A 56 -4.18 4.35 -4.63
N LEU A 57 -3.98 3.36 -3.76
CA LEU A 57 -3.19 2.17 -4.11
C LEU A 57 -4.00 1.20 -4.97
N GLY A 58 -3.39 0.72 -6.05
CA GLY A 58 -3.99 -0.12 -7.07
C GLY A 58 -4.49 -1.48 -6.56
N THR A 59 -5.51 -1.95 -7.20
CA THR A 59 -6.05 -3.30 -7.09
C THR A 59 -7.00 -3.59 -8.25
N SER A 60 -7.11 -4.85 -8.62
CA SER A 60 -7.97 -5.25 -9.73
C SER A 60 -9.44 -4.86 -9.53
N LYS A 61 -10.08 -4.33 -10.58
CA LYS A 61 -11.51 -4.00 -10.58
C LYS A 61 -12.40 -5.22 -10.36
N LYS A 62 -11.98 -6.39 -10.88
CA LYS A 62 -12.75 -7.64 -10.81
C LYS A 62 -11.94 -8.75 -10.16
N VAL A 63 -12.62 -9.63 -9.44
CA VAL A 63 -12.06 -10.91 -8.96
C VAL A 63 -12.24 -12.02 -10.01
N ARG A 64 -11.57 -13.15 -9.80
CA ARG A 64 -11.81 -14.35 -10.62
C ARG A 64 -13.31 -14.68 -10.58
N GLY A 65 -13.94 -14.83 -11.75
CA GLY A 65 -15.41 -15.02 -11.87
C GLY A 65 -16.18 -13.76 -12.25
N GLY A 66 -15.48 -12.62 -12.48
CA GLY A 66 -16.07 -11.41 -13.08
C GLY A 66 -16.80 -10.48 -12.11
N ASN A 67 -17.00 -10.89 -10.86
CA ASN A 67 -17.61 -10.04 -9.84
C ASN A 67 -16.70 -8.86 -9.48
N ILE A 68 -17.32 -7.76 -9.01
CA ILE A 68 -16.59 -6.59 -8.56
C ILE A 68 -15.70 -6.94 -7.35
N ASN A 69 -14.47 -6.45 -7.37
CA ASN A 69 -13.56 -6.58 -6.25
C ASN A 69 -13.94 -5.56 -5.16
N LEU A 70 -14.31 -6.04 -3.98
CA LEU A 70 -14.67 -5.16 -2.87
C LEU A 70 -13.53 -4.25 -2.42
N TYR A 71 -12.27 -4.67 -2.55
CA TYR A 71 -11.11 -3.80 -2.30
C TYR A 71 -11.11 -2.59 -3.23
N PHE A 72 -11.37 -2.81 -4.52
CA PHE A 72 -11.47 -1.74 -5.51
C PHE A 72 -12.63 -0.79 -5.16
N LYS A 73 -13.83 -1.33 -4.99
CA LYS A 73 -15.03 -0.56 -4.70
C LYS A 73 -14.81 0.36 -3.50
N TYR A 74 -14.37 -0.18 -2.37
CA TYR A 74 -14.23 0.58 -1.14
C TYR A 74 -13.12 1.63 -1.19
N ARG A 75 -12.05 1.42 -1.97
CA ARG A 75 -11.02 2.44 -2.19
C ARG A 75 -11.55 3.61 -3.02
N MET A 76 -12.34 3.34 -4.05
CA MET A 76 -12.97 4.41 -4.84
C MET A 76 -13.94 5.22 -3.99
N GLU A 77 -14.80 4.57 -3.22
CA GLU A 77 -15.72 5.22 -2.30
C GLU A 77 -14.98 6.11 -1.28
N ALA A 78 -13.91 5.61 -0.66
CA ALA A 78 -13.09 6.36 0.29
C ALA A 78 -12.39 7.58 -0.35
N ALA A 79 -11.90 7.45 -1.60
CA ALA A 79 -11.31 8.56 -2.31
C ALA A 79 -12.32 9.67 -2.61
N VAL A 80 -13.52 9.29 -3.04
CA VAL A 80 -14.62 10.23 -3.31
C VAL A 80 -15.07 10.93 -2.02
N GLU A 81 -15.17 10.20 -0.92
CA GLU A 81 -15.53 10.74 0.39
C GLU A 81 -14.55 11.82 0.84
N LEU A 82 -13.23 11.55 0.75
CA LEU A 82 -12.18 12.51 1.09
C LEU A 82 -12.21 13.74 0.18
N PHE A 83 -12.38 13.56 -1.12
CA PHE A 83 -12.42 14.64 -2.08
C PHE A 83 -13.62 15.57 -1.83
N ASN A 84 -14.82 15.00 -1.68
CA ASN A 84 -16.05 15.76 -1.44
C ASN A 84 -16.03 16.48 -0.08
N ALA A 85 -15.33 15.94 0.91
CA ALA A 85 -15.13 16.59 2.21
C ALA A 85 -14.02 17.67 2.19
N GLY A 86 -13.38 17.93 1.04
CA GLY A 86 -12.29 18.88 0.92
C GLY A 86 -11.03 18.49 1.69
N LYS A 87 -10.85 17.21 1.99
CA LYS A 87 -9.66 16.70 2.71
C LYS A 87 -8.48 16.43 1.77
N ILE A 88 -8.76 16.25 0.48
CA ILE A 88 -7.80 16.18 -0.61
C ILE A 88 -8.28 17.04 -1.77
N LYS A 89 -7.36 17.51 -2.62
CA LYS A 89 -7.64 18.35 -3.81
C LYS A 89 -7.33 17.59 -5.11
N PHE A 90 -6.34 16.70 -5.07
CA PHE A 90 -5.92 15.87 -6.21
C PHE A 90 -5.85 14.40 -5.81
N ILE A 91 -5.96 13.53 -6.81
CA ILE A 91 -5.91 12.08 -6.61
C ILE A 91 -4.88 11.47 -7.57
N ILE A 92 -3.85 10.82 -7.05
CA ILE A 92 -2.99 9.92 -7.81
C ILE A 92 -3.59 8.52 -7.71
N VAL A 93 -3.92 7.92 -8.84
CA VAL A 93 -4.28 6.49 -8.91
C VAL A 93 -3.06 5.71 -9.36
N SER A 94 -2.46 4.94 -8.45
CA SER A 94 -1.20 4.24 -8.71
C SER A 94 -1.43 2.72 -8.76
N GLY A 95 -1.04 2.10 -9.86
CA GLY A 95 -1.28 0.67 -10.08
C GLY A 95 -0.41 0.06 -11.16
N ASP A 96 -0.57 -1.25 -11.33
CA ASP A 96 0.16 -2.04 -12.31
C ASP A 96 -0.48 -1.93 -13.70
N ASN A 97 0.33 -1.59 -14.71
CA ASN A 97 -0.04 -1.55 -16.12
C ASN A 97 0.88 -2.46 -16.97
N SER A 98 1.45 -3.49 -16.37
CA SER A 98 2.39 -4.40 -17.05
C SER A 98 1.74 -5.28 -18.13
N ILE A 99 0.42 -5.40 -18.15
CA ILE A 99 -0.33 -6.21 -19.12
C ILE A 99 -1.27 -5.29 -19.92
N MET A 100 -1.12 -5.26 -21.25
CA MET A 100 -1.88 -4.35 -22.16
C MET A 100 -3.41 -4.47 -22.02
N GLU A 101 -3.92 -5.66 -21.68
CA GLU A 101 -5.36 -5.90 -21.52
C GLU A 101 -5.90 -5.54 -20.12
N TYR A 102 -5.01 -5.21 -19.19
CA TYR A 102 -5.36 -4.98 -17.80
C TYR A 102 -4.65 -3.74 -17.25
N ASN A 103 -5.40 -2.66 -17.13
CA ASN A 103 -4.90 -1.35 -16.66
C ASN A 103 -5.67 -0.91 -15.41
N GLU A 104 -5.02 -1.10 -14.24
CA GLU A 104 -5.64 -0.76 -12.95
C GLU A 104 -5.93 0.74 -12.84
N THR A 105 -5.02 1.59 -13.31
CA THR A 105 -5.15 3.05 -13.17
C THR A 105 -6.29 3.58 -14.02
N ARG A 106 -6.42 3.10 -15.26
CA ARG A 106 -7.55 3.47 -16.13
C ARG A 106 -8.90 3.07 -15.52
N ASP A 107 -8.99 1.87 -14.96
CA ASP A 107 -10.22 1.40 -14.30
C ASP A 107 -10.55 2.25 -13.07
N MET A 108 -9.54 2.65 -12.28
CA MET A 108 -9.71 3.53 -11.12
C MET A 108 -10.12 4.94 -11.55
N LYS A 109 -9.42 5.55 -12.51
CA LYS A 109 -9.74 6.87 -13.05
C LYS A 109 -11.18 6.91 -13.57
N LYS A 110 -11.55 5.93 -14.41
CA LYS A 110 -12.90 5.83 -14.95
C LYS A 110 -13.95 5.75 -13.84
N ALA A 111 -13.73 4.91 -12.82
CA ALA A 111 -14.65 4.78 -11.70
C ALA A 111 -14.80 6.08 -10.90
N LEU A 112 -13.69 6.78 -10.62
CA LEU A 112 -13.73 8.08 -9.91
C LEU A 112 -14.48 9.14 -10.70
N VAL A 113 -14.26 9.22 -12.02
CA VAL A 113 -14.99 10.16 -12.91
C VAL A 113 -16.49 9.83 -12.94
N GLU A 114 -16.86 8.53 -13.05
CA GLU A 114 -18.25 8.08 -12.98
C GLU A 114 -18.90 8.41 -11.63
N MET A 115 -18.10 8.54 -10.55
CA MET A 115 -18.56 8.94 -9.20
C MET A 115 -18.51 10.46 -8.96
N GLY A 116 -18.20 11.27 -10.00
CA GLY A 116 -18.30 12.73 -9.96
C GLY A 116 -16.99 13.47 -9.67
N ILE A 117 -15.85 12.81 -9.62
CA ILE A 117 -14.56 13.50 -9.50
C ILE A 117 -14.17 14.11 -10.85
N PRO A 118 -13.81 15.41 -10.93
CA PRO A 118 -13.33 16.03 -12.17
C PRO A 118 -12.08 15.33 -12.70
N GLU A 119 -12.05 15.08 -14.00
CA GLU A 119 -10.95 14.32 -14.63
C GLU A 119 -9.59 15.00 -14.49
N ASP A 120 -9.55 16.32 -14.50
CA ASP A 120 -8.34 17.15 -14.31
C ASP A 120 -7.77 17.08 -12.89
N LYS A 121 -8.50 16.51 -11.93
CA LYS A 121 -8.05 16.27 -10.55
C LYS A 121 -7.47 14.87 -10.34
N ILE A 122 -7.44 14.03 -11.38
CA ILE A 122 -6.98 12.64 -11.30
C ILE A 122 -5.73 12.44 -12.16
N VAL A 123 -4.63 12.06 -11.52
CA VAL A 123 -3.35 11.70 -12.15
C VAL A 123 -3.17 10.20 -12.14
N GLU A 124 -2.74 9.63 -13.26
CA GLU A 124 -2.52 8.18 -13.39
C GLU A 124 -1.04 7.86 -13.24
N ASP A 125 -0.69 7.01 -12.28
CA ASP A 125 0.64 6.43 -12.12
C ASP A 125 0.64 4.99 -12.61
N PHE A 126 1.16 4.76 -13.79
CA PHE A 126 1.18 3.47 -14.49
C PHE A 126 2.28 2.50 -14.01
N ALA A 127 3.14 2.93 -13.12
CA ALA A 127 4.29 2.14 -12.67
C ALA A 127 4.28 1.85 -11.16
N GLY A 128 3.11 1.82 -10.56
CA GLY A 128 2.90 1.42 -9.16
C GLY A 128 2.86 -0.10 -8.97
N PHE A 129 3.94 -0.80 -9.34
CA PHE A 129 4.01 -2.27 -9.28
C PHE A 129 4.07 -2.82 -7.85
N SER A 130 4.45 -2.01 -6.90
CA SER A 130 4.48 -2.33 -5.48
C SER A 130 4.11 -1.10 -4.64
N THR A 131 3.83 -1.33 -3.35
CA THR A 131 3.55 -0.20 -2.43
C THR A 131 4.74 0.75 -2.32
N LEU A 132 5.96 0.24 -2.37
CA LEU A 132 7.17 1.06 -2.38
C LEU A 132 7.21 1.94 -3.64
N ASP A 133 6.95 1.36 -4.82
CA ASP A 133 6.90 2.13 -6.07
C ASP A 133 5.85 3.24 -5.98
N SER A 134 4.61 2.92 -5.61
CA SER A 134 3.51 3.89 -5.51
C SER A 134 3.85 5.06 -4.59
N VAL A 135 4.39 4.77 -3.40
CA VAL A 135 4.72 5.79 -2.39
C VAL A 135 5.89 6.66 -2.84
N LEU A 136 6.98 6.05 -3.31
CA LEU A 136 8.17 6.83 -3.69
C LEU A 136 7.96 7.59 -4.98
N ARG A 137 7.22 7.05 -5.95
CA ARG A 137 6.89 7.74 -7.20
C ARG A 137 6.00 8.96 -6.97
N ALA A 138 5.14 8.95 -5.94
CA ALA A 138 4.39 10.15 -5.56
C ALA A 138 5.34 11.35 -5.33
N LYS A 139 6.49 11.16 -4.68
CA LYS A 139 7.51 12.18 -4.47
C LYS A 139 8.44 12.35 -5.67
N GLU A 140 9.07 11.29 -6.12
CA GLU A 140 10.16 11.35 -7.09
C GLU A 140 9.69 11.73 -8.50
N VAL A 141 8.49 11.29 -8.90
CA VAL A 141 7.92 11.51 -10.23
C VAL A 141 6.95 12.68 -10.23
N PHE A 142 6.02 12.70 -9.28
CA PHE A 142 4.94 13.69 -9.22
C PHE A 142 5.21 14.86 -8.27
N GLY A 143 6.35 14.87 -7.57
CA GLY A 143 6.76 15.98 -6.69
C GLY A 143 5.93 16.11 -5.41
N GLN A 144 5.23 15.06 -4.99
CA GLN A 144 4.34 15.10 -3.83
C GLN A 144 5.05 14.53 -2.59
N ASP A 145 5.58 15.37 -1.75
CA ASP A 145 6.23 15.01 -0.49
C ASP A 145 5.26 14.87 0.69
N SER A 146 3.99 15.20 0.46
CA SER A 146 2.88 15.10 1.42
C SER A 146 1.69 14.40 0.77
N ILE A 147 1.28 13.23 1.29
CA ILE A 147 0.25 12.38 0.68
C ILE A 147 -0.71 11.78 1.70
N THR A 148 -1.97 11.60 1.32
CA THR A 148 -2.93 10.74 2.01
C THR A 148 -3.08 9.44 1.26
N VAL A 149 -2.55 8.35 1.80
CA VAL A 149 -2.69 7.02 1.21
C VAL A 149 -4.10 6.48 1.47
N ILE A 150 -4.77 6.05 0.40
CA ILE A 150 -6.15 5.58 0.44
C ILE A 150 -6.19 4.10 0.09
N SER A 151 -6.37 3.26 1.10
CA SER A 151 -6.43 1.80 0.97
C SER A 151 -7.03 1.19 2.24
N GLN A 152 -7.04 -0.15 2.39
CA GLN A 152 -7.41 -0.78 3.65
C GLN A 152 -6.34 -0.56 4.71
N GLU A 153 -6.73 -0.57 5.97
CA GLU A 153 -5.91 -0.24 7.13
C GLU A 153 -4.54 -0.95 7.14
N PHE A 154 -4.52 -2.27 6.90
CA PHE A 154 -3.29 -3.05 6.91
C PHE A 154 -2.29 -2.58 5.84
N HIS A 155 -2.80 -2.17 4.68
CA HIS A 155 -2.00 -1.67 3.56
C HIS A 155 -1.53 -0.24 3.80
N ASN A 156 -2.41 0.63 4.34
CA ASN A 156 -2.06 2.00 4.72
C ASN A 156 -0.93 2.03 5.73
N LYS A 157 -0.95 1.17 6.76
CA LYS A 157 0.13 1.07 7.75
C LYS A 157 1.48 0.77 7.11
N ARG A 158 1.55 -0.14 6.14
CA ARG A 158 2.78 -0.43 5.42
C ARG A 158 3.21 0.72 4.51
N ALA A 159 2.29 1.38 3.84
CA ALA A 159 2.59 2.53 3.00
C ALA A 159 3.12 3.72 3.82
N VAL A 160 2.49 4.01 4.95
CA VAL A 160 2.94 5.06 5.90
C VAL A 160 4.33 4.73 6.47
N PHE A 161 4.60 3.46 6.80
CA PHE A 161 5.93 3.02 7.22
C PHE A 161 7.00 3.30 6.15
N ILE A 162 6.71 2.95 4.90
CA ILE A 162 7.63 3.20 3.77
C ILE A 162 7.83 4.71 3.59
N ALA A 163 6.75 5.49 3.53
CA ALA A 163 6.79 6.94 3.36
C ALA A 163 7.65 7.64 4.41
N LYS A 164 7.44 7.30 5.69
CA LYS A 164 8.19 7.86 6.83
C LYS A 164 9.71 7.66 6.70
N ASN A 165 10.14 6.55 6.13
CA ASN A 165 11.56 6.21 5.99
C ASN A 165 12.19 6.79 4.69
N HIS A 166 11.41 7.53 3.91
CA HIS A 166 11.85 8.21 2.68
C HIS A 166 11.51 9.71 2.69
N ASP A 167 11.35 10.31 3.87
CA ASP A 167 11.06 11.73 4.06
C ASP A 167 9.81 12.19 3.30
N ILE A 168 8.75 11.35 3.32
CA ILE A 168 7.43 11.67 2.79
C ILE A 168 6.47 11.78 3.97
N TYR A 169 5.80 12.93 4.10
CA TYR A 169 4.73 13.07 5.08
C TYR A 169 3.50 12.32 4.61
N ALA A 170 3.16 11.22 5.26
CA ALA A 170 2.05 10.38 4.85
C ALA A 170 1.02 10.19 5.98
N LEU A 171 -0.24 10.34 5.60
CA LEU A 171 -1.41 9.90 6.36
C LEU A 171 -2.05 8.72 5.64
N GLY A 172 -2.74 7.85 6.38
CA GLY A 172 -3.52 6.76 5.80
C GLY A 172 -5.01 6.99 6.06
N PHE A 173 -5.85 6.96 5.03
CA PHE A 173 -7.29 6.90 5.19
C PHE A 173 -7.79 5.49 4.92
N ASN A 174 -8.44 4.92 5.92
CA ASN A 174 -8.84 3.52 5.90
C ASN A 174 -10.16 3.33 5.16
N ALA A 175 -10.07 2.82 3.92
CA ALA A 175 -11.24 2.33 3.20
C ALA A 175 -11.90 1.17 3.96
N GLN A 176 -13.19 0.98 3.76
CA GLN A 176 -13.96 -0.08 4.40
C GLN A 176 -13.25 -1.44 4.28
N ASN A 177 -13.26 -2.22 5.35
CA ASN A 177 -12.69 -3.56 5.36
C ASN A 177 -13.55 -4.55 4.56
N VAL A 178 -12.87 -5.43 3.84
CA VAL A 178 -13.53 -6.54 3.14
C VAL A 178 -13.80 -7.68 4.15
N PRO A 179 -14.98 -8.32 4.11
CA PRO A 179 -15.30 -9.41 5.02
C PRO A 179 -14.22 -10.52 5.01
N GLN A 180 -13.86 -11.04 6.19
CA GLN A 180 -12.74 -11.98 6.39
C GLN A 180 -12.74 -13.17 5.42
N ARG A 181 -13.92 -13.70 5.08
CA ARG A 181 -14.07 -14.83 4.13
C ARG A 181 -13.42 -14.58 2.75
N TYR A 182 -13.22 -13.32 2.37
CA TYR A 182 -12.60 -12.92 1.11
C TYR A 182 -11.18 -12.36 1.29
N GLY A 183 -10.75 -12.11 2.53
CA GLY A 183 -9.51 -11.39 2.85
C GLY A 183 -8.37 -12.24 3.40
N THR A 184 -8.60 -13.51 3.78
CA THR A 184 -7.61 -14.33 4.51
C THR A 184 -6.27 -14.43 3.78
N VAL A 185 -6.30 -14.68 2.46
CA VAL A 185 -5.07 -14.78 1.64
C VAL A 185 -4.33 -13.44 1.60
N THR A 186 -5.07 -12.34 1.47
CA THR A 186 -4.50 -10.99 1.46
C THR A 186 -3.83 -10.64 2.79
N ILE A 187 -4.46 -10.97 3.91
CA ILE A 187 -3.91 -10.74 5.25
C ILE A 187 -2.65 -11.58 5.46
N THR A 188 -2.67 -12.86 5.09
CA THR A 188 -1.47 -13.72 5.20
C THR A 188 -0.31 -13.18 4.38
N ARG A 189 -0.57 -12.75 3.13
CA ARG A 189 0.44 -12.11 2.27
C ARG A 189 1.00 -10.84 2.90
N GLU A 190 0.18 -10.08 3.61
CA GLU A 190 0.59 -8.84 4.25
C GLU A 190 1.65 -9.05 5.33
N TYR A 191 1.59 -10.13 6.11
CA TYR A 191 2.64 -10.46 7.08
C TYR A 191 4.03 -10.53 6.44
N PHE A 192 4.14 -11.15 5.28
CA PHE A 192 5.40 -11.23 4.52
C PHE A 192 5.73 -9.93 3.79
N ALA A 193 4.73 -9.19 3.29
CA ALA A 193 4.93 -7.91 2.65
C ALA A 193 5.53 -6.86 3.60
N ARG A 194 5.20 -6.93 4.89
CA ARG A 194 5.80 -6.07 5.93
C ARG A 194 7.26 -6.42 6.20
N VAL A 195 7.61 -7.71 6.22
CA VAL A 195 9.03 -8.13 6.30
C VAL A 195 9.78 -7.60 5.09
N LYS A 196 9.22 -7.77 3.87
CA LYS A 196 9.82 -7.24 2.66
C LYS A 196 10.02 -5.72 2.73
N ALA A 197 9.04 -4.96 3.20
CA ALA A 197 9.14 -3.52 3.32
C ALA A 197 10.30 -3.08 4.25
N ILE A 198 10.54 -3.79 5.35
CA ILE A 198 11.69 -3.54 6.23
C ILE A 198 13.00 -3.85 5.51
N LEU A 199 13.08 -4.96 4.78
CA LEU A 199 14.26 -5.31 3.99
C LEU A 199 14.51 -4.27 2.89
N ASP A 200 13.49 -3.84 2.17
CA ASP A 200 13.58 -2.83 1.11
C ASP A 200 14.15 -1.51 1.66
N VAL A 201 13.67 -1.07 2.82
CA VAL A 201 14.06 0.21 3.43
C VAL A 201 15.46 0.15 4.06
N TYR A 202 15.75 -0.86 4.89
CA TYR A 202 16.95 -0.83 5.75
C TYR A 202 18.12 -1.68 5.26
N VAL A 203 17.86 -2.62 4.35
CA VAL A 203 18.91 -3.56 3.89
C VAL A 203 19.22 -3.35 2.41
N LEU A 204 18.19 -3.25 1.57
CA LEU A 204 18.36 -3.21 0.12
C LEU A 204 18.45 -1.78 -0.43
N GLY A 205 17.97 -0.77 0.30
CA GLY A 205 17.87 0.60 -0.20
C GLY A 205 17.08 0.67 -1.52
N SER A 206 15.96 -0.10 -1.58
CA SER A 206 15.20 -0.27 -2.81
C SER A 206 14.60 1.06 -3.29
N MET A 207 14.73 1.33 -4.58
CA MET A 207 14.12 2.48 -5.26
C MET A 207 13.09 1.98 -6.29
N PRO A 208 12.12 2.84 -6.70
CA PRO A 208 11.17 2.49 -7.74
C PRO A 208 11.88 2.11 -9.04
N LYS A 209 11.30 1.18 -9.79
CA LYS A 209 11.87 0.73 -11.07
C LYS A 209 11.95 1.86 -12.11
N PHE A 210 10.97 2.78 -12.11
CA PHE A 210 10.87 3.92 -13.02
C PHE A 210 10.62 5.19 -12.21
N TYR A 211 11.62 6.02 -11.97
CA TYR A 211 11.50 7.23 -11.14
C TYR A 211 12.31 8.44 -11.62
N LYS A 212 13.06 8.29 -12.72
CA LYS A 212 13.97 9.35 -13.18
C LYS A 212 13.26 10.49 -13.93
N ASP A 213 12.18 10.16 -14.63
CA ASP A 213 11.44 11.16 -15.43
C ASP A 213 10.32 11.73 -14.58
N LYS A 214 10.35 13.06 -14.40
CA LYS A 214 9.28 13.78 -13.70
C LYS A 214 8.10 13.97 -14.63
N GLU A 215 6.91 13.76 -14.09
CA GLU A 215 5.64 13.98 -14.77
C GLU A 215 4.97 15.26 -14.25
N ALA A 216 4.22 15.94 -15.12
CA ALA A 216 3.47 17.13 -14.74
C ALA A 216 2.39 16.76 -13.71
N PHE A 217 2.31 17.53 -12.64
CA PHE A 217 1.25 17.43 -11.66
C PHE A 217 0.41 18.71 -11.69
N PRO A 218 -0.92 18.64 -11.53
CA PRO A 218 -1.76 19.83 -11.52
C PRO A 218 -1.31 20.81 -10.44
N ASN A 219 -1.14 22.07 -10.82
CA ASN A 219 -0.73 23.10 -9.87
C ASN A 219 -1.90 23.49 -8.96
N GLU A 220 -1.58 23.88 -7.72
CA GLU A 220 -2.50 24.63 -6.87
C GLU A 220 -2.58 26.07 -7.40
N GLU A 221 -3.64 26.40 -8.15
CA GLU A 221 -4.07 27.76 -8.35
C GLU A 221 -5.03 28.20 -7.25
#